data_6cd50e84680c41e438fc618a2c4e369f
#
_entry.id   6cd50e84680c41e438fc618a2c4e369f
#
_cell.length_a   1.000
_cell.length_b   1.000
_cell.length_c   1.000
_cell.angle_alpha   90.00
_cell.angle_beta   90.00
_cell.angle_gamma   90.00
#
_symmetry.space_group_name_H-M   'P 1'
#
loop_
_entity.id
_entity.type
_entity.pdbx_description
1 polymer ?
#
loop_
_entity_poly.entity_id
_entity_poly.type
_entity_poly.pdbx_seq_one_letter_code
_entity_poly.pdbx_strand_id
1 'polypeptide(L)'
;MKHKLFTLLIIMILASVILAGCAPKATTTPATVETQAPAQPTTPPTTAPVAQKRVFRESFSWPDRIDPAVGNDFASSTSLANLYDTLVFPNAKGGVDPWLATSWDISTDGMTYTFHLRSGVKFHDGSLLKASDVVYSYDRIKIIGEGYGYLVTAGVKSVSAPDDSTVVITIEKPSALFLPSLVRLYIASEAIVKANTKAEGPYAENGDYGKEWLQTHDAGSGPYMVKEFPLEQYLLMEKFTDWWGKFNPKAPDEARFIGTTEAVTIRTLMQNHELEVTDQWQSLEAYGALSKIDGVKVAPIPTLSGFYYMVNNKKPPTDDVHCRKAIDYGFDYQTSLTLEWPGVQQMIAPVPATLAGVDKSVPYYTYDVDKAKAELAQCKYAGQLDQNPIIVQWVSEVPDEEKYALLFQANMTDLGFKVEVQKVPWLSLVENTSKLETSPSIATIYVSADLPEAGLMYQQRYSSSTAGTWQQNEWLQDPALDAKITDALATIDQTARFAKYSEIQKDLEDRAASLWIYDQIDKHAYRTCVNLPTVRGETSHVMGYDFFLADIGVDCP
;
A
#
# COMPACT_ATOMS: atom_id res chain seq x y z
N MET A 1 -22.38 13.20 -49.71
CA MET A 1 -23.82 12.93 -49.56
C MET A 1 -24.23 12.30 -48.18
N LYS A 2 -23.31 12.14 -47.22
CA LYS A 2 -23.65 11.52 -45.91
C LYS A 2 -24.00 12.53 -44.77
N HIS A 3 -23.75 13.83 -44.95
CA HIS A 3 -24.03 14.85 -43.93
C HIS A 3 -25.43 15.49 -44.00
N LYS A 4 -26.19 15.30 -45.08
CA LYS A 4 -27.56 15.86 -45.24
C LYS A 4 -28.66 14.94 -44.70
N LEU A 5 -28.33 13.69 -44.37
CA LEU A 5 -29.31 12.73 -43.81
C LEU A 5 -29.44 12.82 -42.29
N PHE A 6 -28.41 13.32 -41.62
CA PHE A 6 -28.39 13.43 -40.16
C PHE A 6 -29.13 14.64 -39.62
N THR A 7 -29.23 15.71 -40.41
CA THR A 7 -29.93 16.95 -40.02
C THR A 7 -31.44 16.83 -40.15
N LEU A 8 -31.94 15.94 -41.01
CA LEU A 8 -33.39 15.69 -41.15
C LEU A 8 -33.99 14.80 -40.05
N LEU A 9 -33.17 13.97 -39.42
CA LEU A 9 -33.63 13.08 -38.33
C LEU A 9 -33.82 13.83 -37.00
N ILE A 10 -33.07 14.89 -36.77
CA ILE A 10 -33.16 15.72 -35.54
C ILE A 10 -34.34 16.66 -35.56
N ILE A 11 -34.82 17.07 -36.73
CA ILE A 11 -35.99 17.97 -36.85
C ILE A 11 -37.32 17.20 -36.66
N MET A 12 -37.37 15.89 -36.91
CA MET A 12 -38.57 15.07 -36.76
C MET A 12 -38.86 14.62 -35.30
N ILE A 13 -37.88 14.70 -34.42
CA ILE A 13 -38.00 14.32 -33.00
C ILE A 13 -38.50 15.50 -32.12
N LEU A 14 -38.36 16.75 -32.59
CA LEU A 14 -38.79 17.93 -31.83
C LEU A 14 -40.28 18.35 -32.11
N ALA A 15 -40.98 17.70 -33.03
CA ALA A 15 -42.36 18.07 -33.40
C ALA A 15 -43.47 17.24 -32.72
N SER A 16 -43.12 16.28 -31.83
CA SER A 16 -44.11 15.33 -31.26
C SER A 16 -44.49 15.55 -29.78
N VAL A 17 -44.15 16.69 -29.18
CA VAL A 17 -44.42 16.95 -27.74
C VAL A 17 -45.41 18.08 -27.45
N ILE A 18 -46.14 18.57 -28.46
CA ILE A 18 -47.17 19.60 -28.19
C ILE A 18 -48.48 19.12 -28.79
N LEU A 19 -49.23 18.30 -28.07
CA LEU A 19 -50.70 18.11 -28.24
C LEU A 19 -51.22 17.04 -27.25
N ALA A 20 -51.40 17.40 -25.99
CA ALA A 20 -52.33 16.71 -25.08
C ALA A 20 -52.69 17.67 -23.93
N GLY A 21 -53.70 18.45 -24.18
CA GLY A 21 -54.35 19.28 -23.16
C GLY A 21 -55.86 19.40 -23.46
N CYS A 22 -56.65 19.23 -22.41
CA CYS A 22 -58.11 19.49 -22.31
C CYS A 22 -59.07 18.33 -22.59
N ALA A 23 -59.50 17.68 -21.49
CA ALA A 23 -60.80 17.03 -21.40
C ALA A 23 -61.55 17.59 -20.17
N PRO A 24 -62.89 17.82 -20.24
CA PRO A 24 -63.65 18.57 -19.24
C PRO A 24 -64.04 17.72 -18.02
N LYS A 25 -64.12 18.39 -16.89
CA LYS A 25 -64.48 17.89 -15.56
C LYS A 25 -66.01 17.60 -15.47
N ALA A 26 -66.35 16.36 -15.15
CA ALA A 26 -67.75 16.00 -14.85
C ALA A 26 -68.13 16.43 -13.42
N THR A 27 -69.30 17.08 -13.30
CA THR A 27 -69.90 17.54 -12.04
C THR A 27 -70.68 16.40 -11.41
N THR A 28 -70.39 16.00 -10.18
CA THR A 28 -71.16 15.06 -9.38
C THR A 28 -71.88 15.83 -8.25
N THR A 29 -73.17 15.54 -8.09
CA THR A 29 -74.13 16.08 -7.11
C THR A 29 -73.77 15.61 -5.67
N PRO A 30 -74.05 16.43 -4.63
CA PRO A 30 -73.64 16.08 -3.26
C PRO A 30 -74.60 15.06 -2.61
N ALA A 31 -74.01 14.03 -1.98
CA ALA A 31 -74.78 13.14 -1.10
C ALA A 31 -74.73 13.66 0.36
N THR A 32 -75.85 13.46 1.05
CA THR A 32 -76.14 13.87 2.43
C THR A 32 -75.09 13.36 3.46
N VAL A 33 -74.69 14.28 4.32
CA VAL A 33 -73.71 14.01 5.43
C VAL A 33 -74.52 13.50 6.65
N GLU A 34 -74.21 12.27 7.09
CA GLU A 34 -74.51 11.79 8.44
C GLU A 34 -73.46 12.27 9.41
N THR A 35 -73.88 12.93 10.49
CA THR A 35 -73.01 13.52 11.50
C THR A 35 -72.53 12.39 12.45
N GLN A 36 -71.29 11.97 12.33
CA GLN A 36 -70.59 11.15 13.36
C GLN A 36 -69.90 12.05 14.38
N ALA A 37 -69.90 11.61 15.66
CA ALA A 37 -69.31 12.28 16.79
C ALA A 37 -67.78 12.40 16.66
N PRO A 38 -67.13 13.40 17.30
CA PRO A 38 -65.70 13.62 17.13
C PRO A 38 -64.86 12.48 17.73
N ALA A 39 -64.09 11.80 16.88
CA ALA A 39 -63.07 10.87 17.32
C ALA A 39 -61.93 11.63 18.02
N GLN A 40 -61.49 11.11 19.17
CA GLN A 40 -60.30 11.59 19.87
C GLN A 40 -59.09 11.57 18.94
N PRO A 41 -58.18 12.57 19.01
CA PRO A 41 -56.97 12.57 18.20
C PRO A 41 -56.06 11.42 18.65
N THR A 42 -55.96 10.40 17.83
CA THR A 42 -54.89 9.40 17.94
C THR A 42 -53.58 10.07 17.50
N THR A 43 -52.66 10.25 18.44
CA THR A 43 -51.28 10.63 18.12
C THR A 43 -50.70 9.65 17.07
N PRO A 44 -50.13 10.14 15.97
CA PRO A 44 -49.45 9.25 15.02
C PRO A 44 -48.36 8.47 15.75
N PRO A 45 -48.11 7.20 15.44
CA PRO A 45 -47.00 6.48 15.99
C PRO A 45 -45.71 7.26 15.64
N THR A 46 -44.97 7.66 16.65
CA THR A 46 -43.64 8.24 16.49
C THR A 46 -42.80 7.15 15.85
N THR A 47 -42.60 7.24 14.53
CA THR A 47 -41.57 6.43 13.85
C THR A 47 -40.26 6.74 14.52
N ALA A 48 -39.67 5.72 15.16
CA ALA A 48 -38.28 5.83 15.67
C ALA A 48 -37.38 6.36 14.56
N PRO A 49 -36.48 7.31 14.83
CA PRO A 49 -35.58 7.81 13.82
C PRO A 49 -34.89 6.60 13.17
N VAL A 50 -34.99 6.45 11.88
CA VAL A 50 -34.18 5.49 11.11
C VAL A 50 -32.74 5.88 11.39
N ALA A 51 -31.99 4.99 12.05
CA ALA A 51 -30.59 5.23 12.36
C ALA A 51 -29.88 5.53 11.04
N GLN A 52 -29.30 6.72 10.93
CA GLN A 52 -28.56 7.13 9.74
C GLN A 52 -27.35 6.19 9.60
N LYS A 53 -27.17 5.58 8.43
CA LYS A 53 -26.02 4.73 8.15
C LYS A 53 -24.72 5.55 8.28
N ARG A 54 -23.74 5.00 8.96
CA ARG A 54 -22.38 5.53 8.98
C ARG A 54 -21.68 5.11 7.70
N VAL A 55 -21.23 6.08 6.92
CA VAL A 55 -20.51 5.82 5.67
C VAL A 55 -19.11 6.38 5.78
N PHE A 56 -18.13 5.57 5.46
CA PHE A 56 -16.74 5.98 5.30
C PHE A 56 -16.44 6.08 3.80
N ARG A 57 -15.99 7.25 3.33
CA ARG A 57 -15.64 7.47 1.93
C ARG A 57 -14.20 7.96 1.86
N GLU A 58 -13.42 7.29 1.05
CA GLU A 58 -12.02 7.62 0.78
C GLU A 58 -11.85 7.86 -0.72
N SER A 59 -11.18 8.97 -1.09
CA SER A 59 -10.72 9.16 -2.45
C SER A 59 -9.42 8.41 -2.63
N PHE A 60 -9.34 7.59 -3.67
CA PHE A 60 -8.15 6.83 -3.96
C PHE A 60 -8.13 6.39 -5.42
N SER A 61 -7.03 5.78 -5.87
CA SER A 61 -7.12 4.89 -7.01
C SER A 61 -8.04 3.74 -6.59
N TRP A 62 -9.16 3.54 -7.29
CA TRP A 62 -10.00 2.37 -7.02
C TRP A 62 -9.14 1.10 -7.18
N PRO A 63 -9.34 0.04 -6.38
CA PRO A 63 -8.59 -1.19 -6.53
C PRO A 63 -8.94 -1.83 -7.87
N ASP A 64 -7.93 -2.15 -8.67
CA ASP A 64 -8.14 -2.85 -9.94
C ASP A 64 -8.20 -4.38 -9.74
N ARG A 65 -7.78 -4.86 -8.55
CA ARG A 65 -7.65 -6.28 -8.21
C ARG A 65 -8.01 -6.54 -6.76
N ILE A 66 -9.18 -7.12 -6.54
CA ILE A 66 -9.61 -7.60 -5.22
C ILE A 66 -9.51 -9.13 -5.08
N ASP A 67 -8.94 -9.81 -6.09
CA ASP A 67 -8.56 -11.21 -5.99
C ASP A 67 -7.34 -11.36 -5.07
N PRO A 68 -7.43 -12.16 -3.98
CA PRO A 68 -6.35 -12.28 -2.98
C PRO A 68 -5.07 -12.95 -3.50
N ALA A 69 -5.13 -13.60 -4.68
CA ALA A 69 -3.94 -14.17 -5.33
C ALA A 69 -3.33 -13.26 -6.41
N VAL A 70 -3.92 -12.07 -6.66
CA VAL A 70 -3.52 -11.20 -7.77
C VAL A 70 -3.20 -9.78 -7.29
N GLY A 71 -3.98 -9.22 -6.36
CA GLY A 71 -3.78 -7.86 -5.84
C GLY A 71 -2.53 -7.72 -4.98
N ASN A 72 -1.71 -6.71 -5.23
CA ASN A 72 -0.50 -6.40 -4.45
C ASN A 72 -0.08 -4.92 -4.48
N ASP A 73 -0.86 -4.06 -5.13
CA ASP A 73 -0.69 -2.61 -5.04
C ASP A 73 -1.36 -2.05 -3.78
N PHE A 74 -1.20 -0.75 -3.55
CA PHE A 74 -1.70 -0.08 -2.35
C PHE A 74 -3.23 -0.17 -2.23
N ALA A 75 -3.96 0.17 -3.28
CA ALA A 75 -5.43 0.18 -3.28
C ALA A 75 -6.01 -1.23 -3.12
N SER A 76 -5.45 -2.20 -3.83
CA SER A 76 -5.80 -3.61 -3.69
C SER A 76 -5.52 -4.12 -2.28
N SER A 77 -4.36 -3.81 -1.69
CA SER A 77 -3.99 -4.27 -0.34
C SER A 77 -4.91 -3.73 0.74
N THR A 78 -5.33 -2.45 0.66
CA THR A 78 -6.30 -1.86 1.59
C THR A 78 -7.66 -2.56 1.48
N SER A 79 -8.10 -2.89 0.27
CA SER A 79 -9.32 -3.65 0.04
C SER A 79 -9.21 -5.07 0.58
N LEU A 80 -8.12 -5.78 0.25
CA LEU A 80 -7.90 -7.17 0.65
C LEU A 80 -7.83 -7.34 2.18
N ALA A 81 -7.18 -6.41 2.89
CA ALA A 81 -7.11 -6.43 4.36
C ALA A 81 -8.48 -6.31 5.04
N ASN A 82 -9.47 -5.72 4.37
CA ASN A 82 -10.82 -5.57 4.88
C ASN A 82 -11.79 -6.65 4.39
N LEU A 83 -11.53 -7.27 3.23
CA LEU A 83 -12.37 -8.33 2.66
C LEU A 83 -11.99 -9.73 3.16
N TYR A 84 -10.72 -9.95 3.50
CA TYR A 84 -10.18 -11.28 3.84
C TYR A 84 -9.45 -11.25 5.17
N ASP A 85 -9.52 -12.36 5.89
CA ASP A 85 -8.66 -12.61 7.04
C ASP A 85 -7.38 -13.35 6.62
N THR A 86 -6.33 -13.23 7.44
CA THR A 86 -5.04 -13.91 7.32
C THR A 86 -4.76 -14.78 8.55
N LEU A 87 -3.74 -15.63 8.54
CA LEU A 87 -3.40 -16.44 9.71
C LEU A 87 -2.94 -15.59 10.90
N VAL A 88 -2.17 -14.54 10.63
CA VAL A 88 -1.60 -13.60 11.60
C VAL A 88 -1.85 -12.17 11.14
N PHE A 89 -1.90 -11.21 12.06
CA PHE A 89 -2.18 -9.80 11.77
C PHE A 89 -0.96 -8.93 12.10
N PRO A 90 -0.57 -7.95 11.27
CA PRO A 90 0.58 -7.12 11.57
C PRO A 90 0.24 -6.12 12.67
N ASN A 91 1.15 -5.92 13.63
CA ASN A 91 0.97 -4.97 14.72
C ASN A 91 1.82 -3.71 14.57
N ALA A 92 1.50 -2.67 15.34
CA ALA A 92 2.19 -1.39 15.31
C ALA A 92 3.66 -1.45 15.79
N LYS A 93 4.10 -2.59 16.36
CA LYS A 93 5.46 -2.77 16.88
C LYS A 93 6.39 -3.46 15.87
N GLY A 94 5.90 -3.71 14.64
CA GLY A 94 6.66 -4.38 13.59
C GLY A 94 6.74 -5.90 13.74
N GLY A 95 5.82 -6.50 14.51
CA GLY A 95 5.63 -7.95 14.60
C GLY A 95 4.27 -8.37 14.07
N VAL A 96 3.86 -9.58 14.44
CA VAL A 96 2.53 -10.12 14.14
C VAL A 96 1.83 -10.60 15.41
N ASP A 97 0.51 -10.45 15.41
CA ASP A 97 -0.38 -10.92 16.45
C ASP A 97 -1.21 -12.12 15.96
N PRO A 98 -1.72 -12.98 16.84
CA PRO A 98 -2.69 -14.00 16.50
C PRO A 98 -3.93 -13.41 15.81
N TRP A 99 -4.39 -14.09 14.72
CA TRP A 99 -5.60 -13.66 14.00
C TRP A 99 -6.53 -14.85 13.73
N LEU A 100 -6.61 -15.40 12.49
CA LEU A 100 -7.28 -16.70 12.29
C LEU A 100 -6.60 -17.80 13.07
N ALA A 101 -5.27 -17.81 13.13
CA ALA A 101 -4.54 -18.64 14.07
C ALA A 101 -4.57 -17.99 15.46
N THR A 102 -5.07 -18.70 16.47
CA THR A 102 -5.08 -18.27 17.88
C THR A 102 -3.73 -18.45 18.55
N SER A 103 -2.92 -19.37 18.02
CA SER A 103 -1.55 -19.66 18.43
C SER A 103 -0.83 -20.47 17.34
N TRP A 104 0.48 -20.58 17.48
CA TRP A 104 1.31 -21.47 16.64
C TRP A 104 2.49 -22.02 17.42
N ASP A 105 2.94 -23.20 17.02
CA ASP A 105 4.15 -23.84 17.49
C ASP A 105 5.20 -23.85 16.40
N ILE A 106 6.46 -23.61 16.78
CA ILE A 106 7.61 -23.66 15.86
C ILE A 106 8.52 -24.80 16.31
N SER A 107 8.86 -25.71 15.39
CA SER A 107 9.80 -26.80 15.67
C SER A 107 11.18 -26.26 16.07
N THR A 108 11.95 -27.06 16.81
CA THR A 108 13.29 -26.64 17.30
C THR A 108 14.30 -26.31 16.20
N ASP A 109 14.10 -26.86 15.00
CA ASP A 109 14.89 -26.56 13.81
C ASP A 109 14.40 -25.30 13.06
N GLY A 110 13.29 -24.69 13.53
CA GLY A 110 12.72 -23.49 12.91
C GLY A 110 12.07 -23.72 11.54
N MET A 111 11.83 -24.98 11.13
CA MET A 111 11.36 -25.29 9.79
C MET A 111 9.89 -25.71 9.71
N THR A 112 9.26 -26.08 10.81
CA THR A 112 7.85 -26.49 10.82
C THR A 112 7.04 -25.57 11.72
N TYR A 113 5.97 -25.03 11.19
CA TYR A 113 5.03 -24.15 11.88
C TYR A 113 3.67 -24.85 11.93
N THR A 114 3.14 -25.06 13.14
CA THR A 114 1.82 -25.64 13.38
C THR A 114 0.88 -24.55 13.89
N PHE A 115 -0.09 -24.14 13.09
CA PHE A 115 -1.06 -23.11 13.44
C PHE A 115 -2.36 -23.74 13.93
N HIS A 116 -2.90 -23.21 15.05
CA HIS A 116 -4.16 -23.62 15.65
C HIS A 116 -5.24 -22.58 15.32
N LEU A 117 -6.21 -22.95 14.49
CA LEU A 117 -7.20 -22.02 13.97
C LEU A 117 -8.31 -21.72 14.97
N ARG A 118 -8.87 -20.54 14.87
CA ARG A 118 -10.08 -20.10 15.54
C ARG A 118 -11.28 -20.90 15.04
N SER A 119 -12.14 -21.33 15.94
CA SER A 119 -13.40 -22.01 15.59
C SER A 119 -14.52 -21.00 15.30
N GLY A 120 -15.48 -21.38 14.46
CA GLY A 120 -16.72 -20.63 14.23
C GLY A 120 -16.56 -19.40 13.33
N VAL A 121 -15.43 -19.22 12.66
CA VAL A 121 -15.25 -18.17 11.65
C VAL A 121 -16.14 -18.48 10.45
N LYS A 122 -16.88 -17.48 9.99
CA LYS A 122 -17.74 -17.57 8.80
C LYS A 122 -17.15 -16.80 7.63
N PHE A 123 -17.26 -17.35 6.46
CA PHE A 123 -17.13 -16.59 5.21
C PHE A 123 -18.36 -15.72 4.95
N HIS A 124 -18.29 -14.81 3.99
CA HIS A 124 -19.35 -13.87 3.68
C HIS A 124 -20.66 -14.54 3.19
N ASP A 125 -20.59 -15.78 2.71
CA ASP A 125 -21.77 -16.60 2.38
C ASP A 125 -22.37 -17.34 3.58
N GLY A 126 -21.76 -17.22 4.77
CA GLY A 126 -22.16 -17.89 6.01
C GLY A 126 -21.58 -19.28 6.21
N SER A 127 -20.83 -19.85 5.26
CA SER A 127 -20.11 -21.11 5.41
C SER A 127 -18.98 -20.99 6.44
N LEU A 128 -18.58 -22.11 7.06
CA LEU A 128 -17.52 -22.13 8.07
C LEU A 128 -16.15 -22.28 7.44
N LEU A 129 -15.20 -21.46 7.89
CA LEU A 129 -13.79 -21.56 7.52
C LEU A 129 -13.16 -22.79 8.18
N LYS A 130 -12.35 -23.52 7.41
CA LYS A 130 -11.59 -24.70 7.79
C LYS A 130 -10.13 -24.58 7.41
N ALA A 131 -9.28 -25.42 8.00
CA ALA A 131 -7.86 -25.48 7.65
C ALA A 131 -7.61 -25.84 6.16
N SER A 132 -8.54 -26.57 5.51
CA SER A 132 -8.47 -26.85 4.07
C SER A 132 -8.55 -25.57 3.21
N ASP A 133 -9.27 -24.53 3.64
CA ASP A 133 -9.35 -23.26 2.91
C ASP A 133 -8.00 -22.53 2.91
N VAL A 134 -7.21 -22.69 3.99
CA VAL A 134 -5.83 -22.16 4.05
C VAL A 134 -4.93 -22.87 3.06
N VAL A 135 -5.01 -24.22 3.00
CA VAL A 135 -4.25 -25.02 2.02
C VAL A 135 -4.64 -24.62 0.60
N TYR A 136 -5.94 -24.53 0.33
CA TYR A 136 -6.46 -24.10 -0.96
C TYR A 136 -5.97 -22.71 -1.37
N SER A 137 -6.03 -21.75 -0.46
CA SER A 137 -5.59 -20.36 -0.73
C SER A 137 -4.10 -20.30 -1.02
N TYR A 138 -3.28 -21.09 -0.28
CA TYR A 138 -1.86 -21.21 -0.55
C TYR A 138 -1.57 -21.85 -1.92
N ASP A 139 -2.23 -22.96 -2.25
CA ASP A 139 -2.03 -23.62 -3.53
C ASP A 139 -2.48 -22.72 -4.69
N ARG A 140 -3.58 -21.99 -4.49
CA ARG A 140 -4.09 -21.04 -5.48
C ARG A 140 -3.09 -19.92 -5.78
N ILE A 141 -2.57 -19.23 -4.77
CA ILE A 141 -1.59 -18.15 -4.99
C ILE A 141 -0.28 -18.67 -5.57
N LYS A 142 0.13 -19.89 -5.19
CA LYS A 142 1.32 -20.56 -5.74
C LYS A 142 1.18 -20.89 -7.22
N ILE A 143 0.02 -21.40 -7.65
CA ILE A 143 -0.24 -21.78 -9.04
C ILE A 143 -0.44 -20.54 -9.91
N ILE A 144 -1.16 -19.53 -9.42
CA ILE A 144 -1.36 -18.27 -10.14
C ILE A 144 -0.03 -17.52 -10.29
N GLY A 145 0.81 -17.50 -9.25
CA GLY A 145 2.14 -16.90 -9.30
C GLY A 145 2.14 -15.37 -9.41
N GLU A 146 1.04 -14.72 -9.08
CA GLU A 146 0.86 -13.26 -9.09
C GLU A 146 0.73 -12.72 -7.65
N GLY A 147 0.37 -11.45 -7.51
CA GLY A 147 0.14 -10.82 -6.22
C GLY A 147 1.33 -10.95 -5.28
N TYR A 148 1.07 -11.34 -4.04
CA TYR A 148 2.10 -11.61 -3.03
C TYR A 148 2.66 -13.04 -3.08
N GLY A 149 2.40 -13.79 -4.16
CA GLY A 149 2.87 -15.16 -4.33
C GLY A 149 4.38 -15.30 -4.11
N TYR A 150 5.18 -14.36 -4.66
CA TYR A 150 6.65 -14.34 -4.48
C TYR A 150 7.09 -14.30 -3.02
N LEU A 151 6.26 -13.73 -2.13
CA LEU A 151 6.57 -13.56 -0.72
C LEU A 151 6.11 -14.76 0.12
N VAL A 152 4.86 -15.19 -0.07
CA VAL A 152 4.23 -16.22 0.78
C VAL A 152 4.60 -17.65 0.40
N THR A 153 5.09 -17.87 -0.83
CA THR A 153 5.49 -19.21 -1.29
C THR A 153 6.99 -19.44 -1.25
N ALA A 154 7.80 -18.38 -1.01
CA ALA A 154 9.26 -18.47 -1.00
C ALA A 154 9.76 -19.45 0.07
N GLY A 155 10.48 -20.49 -0.37
CA GLY A 155 11.06 -21.50 0.51
C GLY A 155 10.05 -22.39 1.24
N VAL A 156 8.75 -22.36 0.89
CA VAL A 156 7.76 -23.26 1.45
C VAL A 156 7.82 -24.62 0.75
N LYS A 157 8.06 -25.67 1.54
CA LYS A 157 8.14 -27.05 1.08
C LYS A 157 6.76 -27.72 0.99
N SER A 158 5.92 -27.51 2.01
CA SER A 158 4.57 -28.09 2.05
C SER A 158 3.64 -27.31 2.95
N VAL A 159 2.35 -27.32 2.61
CA VAL A 159 1.24 -26.87 3.44
C VAL A 159 0.24 -28.02 3.55
N SER A 160 -0.27 -28.31 4.74
CA SER A 160 -1.24 -29.38 4.97
C SER A 160 -2.20 -29.04 6.10
N ALA A 161 -3.39 -29.67 6.05
CA ALA A 161 -4.44 -29.56 7.07
C ALA A 161 -4.71 -30.98 7.61
N PRO A 162 -4.09 -31.40 8.72
CA PRO A 162 -4.31 -32.72 9.31
C PRO A 162 -5.74 -32.88 9.87
N ASP A 163 -6.39 -31.80 10.21
CA ASP A 163 -7.79 -31.71 10.65
C ASP A 163 -8.39 -30.35 10.28
N ASP A 164 -9.67 -30.11 10.58
CA ASP A 164 -10.41 -28.89 10.22
C ASP A 164 -9.88 -27.61 10.93
N SER A 165 -9.04 -27.74 11.98
CA SER A 165 -8.59 -26.62 12.82
C SER A 165 -7.07 -26.46 12.88
N THR A 166 -6.30 -27.32 12.22
CA THR A 166 -4.84 -27.32 12.29
C THR A 166 -4.24 -27.16 10.89
N VAL A 167 -3.32 -26.18 10.73
CA VAL A 167 -2.52 -26.00 9.51
C VAL A 167 -1.06 -26.24 9.86
N VAL A 168 -0.39 -27.08 9.09
CA VAL A 168 1.05 -27.33 9.21
C VAL A 168 1.76 -26.85 7.96
N ILE A 169 2.70 -25.93 8.14
CA ILE A 169 3.54 -25.40 7.07
C ILE A 169 4.98 -25.77 7.35
N THR A 170 5.64 -26.41 6.38
CA THR A 170 7.05 -26.74 6.44
C THR A 170 7.82 -25.91 5.41
N ILE A 171 8.91 -25.28 5.83
CA ILE A 171 9.82 -24.50 4.98
C ILE A 171 11.14 -25.24 4.77
N GLU A 172 11.86 -24.89 3.69
CA GLU A 172 13.11 -25.56 3.29
C GLU A 172 14.29 -25.21 4.20
N LYS A 173 14.29 -23.99 4.74
CA LYS A 173 15.33 -23.44 5.62
C LYS A 173 14.69 -22.53 6.65
N PRO A 174 15.25 -22.39 7.86
CA PRO A 174 14.78 -21.42 8.84
C PRO A 174 14.74 -20.01 8.22
N SER A 175 13.61 -19.29 8.41
CA SER A 175 13.43 -17.96 7.88
C SER A 175 12.65 -17.08 8.87
N ALA A 176 13.26 -15.98 9.28
CA ALA A 176 12.63 -14.98 10.13
C ALA A 176 11.50 -14.24 9.41
N LEU A 177 11.56 -14.17 8.08
CA LEU A 177 10.55 -13.48 7.27
C LEU A 177 9.30 -14.33 7.01
N PHE A 178 9.36 -15.66 7.24
CA PHE A 178 8.25 -16.55 6.93
C PHE A 178 6.98 -16.20 7.71
N LEU A 179 7.05 -16.13 9.03
CA LEU A 179 5.87 -15.81 9.85
C LEU A 179 5.28 -14.42 9.54
N PRO A 180 6.08 -13.33 9.45
CA PRO A 180 5.58 -12.04 8.98
C PRO A 180 4.98 -12.07 7.56
N SER A 181 5.48 -12.90 6.64
CA SER A 181 4.94 -12.96 5.27
C SER A 181 3.49 -13.42 5.20
N LEU A 182 3.03 -14.17 6.21
CA LEU A 182 1.67 -14.70 6.26
C LEU A 182 0.60 -13.63 6.47
N VAL A 183 0.96 -12.37 6.77
CA VAL A 183 0.02 -11.22 6.70
C VAL A 183 -0.44 -10.94 5.27
N ARG A 184 0.22 -11.54 4.27
CA ARG A 184 -0.12 -11.43 2.85
C ARG A 184 -0.78 -12.69 2.28
N LEU A 185 -0.98 -13.72 3.09
CA LEU A 185 -1.74 -14.91 2.70
C LEU A 185 -3.21 -14.70 3.12
N TYR A 186 -3.97 -14.07 2.26
CA TYR A 186 -5.40 -13.84 2.43
C TYR A 186 -6.19 -15.11 2.15
N ILE A 187 -7.06 -15.52 3.08
CA ILE A 187 -7.77 -16.81 3.03
C ILE A 187 -9.12 -16.64 2.35
N ALA A 188 -9.29 -17.34 1.23
CA ALA A 188 -10.54 -17.41 0.48
C ALA A 188 -11.26 -18.74 0.68
N SER A 189 -12.58 -18.73 0.63
CA SER A 189 -13.39 -19.94 0.67
C SER A 189 -13.15 -20.80 -0.58
N GLU A 190 -12.64 -22.02 -0.39
CA GLU A 190 -12.47 -23.00 -1.44
C GLU A 190 -13.80 -23.27 -2.17
N ALA A 191 -14.89 -23.41 -1.41
CA ALA A 191 -16.21 -23.73 -1.93
C ALA A 191 -16.74 -22.60 -2.84
N ILE A 192 -16.64 -21.33 -2.40
CA ILE A 192 -17.11 -20.19 -3.19
C ILE A 192 -16.30 -20.06 -4.48
N VAL A 193 -14.96 -20.11 -4.37
CA VAL A 193 -14.09 -19.95 -5.56
C VAL A 193 -14.34 -21.08 -6.56
N LYS A 194 -14.38 -22.33 -6.11
CA LYS A 194 -14.66 -23.48 -7.00
C LYS A 194 -16.03 -23.41 -7.67
N ALA A 195 -17.06 -22.96 -6.96
CA ALA A 195 -18.41 -22.78 -7.52
C ALA A 195 -18.46 -21.74 -8.65
N ASN A 196 -17.53 -20.79 -8.68
CA ASN A 196 -17.45 -19.69 -9.63
C ASN A 196 -16.24 -19.78 -10.58
N THR A 197 -15.51 -20.90 -10.54
CA THR A 197 -14.40 -21.19 -11.44
C THR A 197 -14.91 -21.61 -12.82
N LYS A 198 -14.37 -21.01 -13.88
CA LYS A 198 -14.60 -21.46 -15.27
C LYS A 198 -13.72 -22.67 -15.56
N ALA A 199 -14.28 -23.67 -16.23
CA ALA A 199 -13.54 -24.87 -16.60
C ALA A 199 -12.40 -24.59 -17.59
N GLU A 200 -12.56 -23.58 -18.44
CA GLU A 200 -11.54 -23.13 -19.37
C GLU A 200 -10.67 -22.05 -18.74
N GLY A 201 -9.34 -22.19 -18.86
CA GLY A 201 -8.40 -21.22 -18.31
C GLY A 201 -6.95 -21.69 -18.37
N PRO A 202 -6.01 -20.85 -17.94
CA PRO A 202 -4.58 -21.11 -18.06
C PRO A 202 -4.01 -22.06 -16.99
N TYR A 203 -4.83 -22.52 -16.01
CA TYR A 203 -4.34 -23.26 -14.83
C TYR A 203 -4.71 -24.76 -14.87
N ALA A 204 -4.62 -25.37 -16.05
CA ALA A 204 -4.87 -26.81 -16.27
C ALA A 204 -6.23 -27.27 -15.71
N GLU A 205 -6.24 -28.29 -14.83
CA GLU A 205 -7.46 -28.80 -14.19
C GLU A 205 -8.20 -27.77 -13.32
N ASN A 206 -7.57 -26.68 -12.95
CA ASN A 206 -8.17 -25.60 -12.18
C ASN A 206 -8.86 -24.54 -13.06
N GLY A 207 -8.86 -24.69 -14.39
CA GLY A 207 -9.51 -23.76 -15.31
C GLY A 207 -8.98 -22.32 -15.18
N ASP A 208 -9.86 -21.34 -14.94
CA ASP A 208 -9.47 -19.94 -14.65
C ASP A 208 -9.16 -19.70 -13.16
N TYR A 209 -9.32 -20.71 -12.32
CA TYR A 209 -9.13 -20.68 -10.86
C TYR A 209 -9.94 -19.57 -10.16
N GLY A 210 -11.11 -19.23 -10.73
CA GLY A 210 -12.02 -18.20 -10.22
C GLY A 210 -11.54 -16.74 -10.43
N LYS A 211 -10.48 -16.52 -11.22
CA LYS A 211 -9.90 -15.17 -11.42
C LYS A 211 -10.90 -14.19 -12.02
N GLU A 212 -11.71 -14.61 -12.98
CA GLU A 212 -12.66 -13.68 -13.62
C GLU A 212 -13.76 -13.27 -12.66
N TRP A 213 -14.29 -14.19 -11.87
CA TRP A 213 -15.34 -13.89 -10.89
C TRP A 213 -14.82 -12.99 -9.76
N LEU A 214 -13.62 -13.28 -9.24
CA LEU A 214 -12.97 -12.51 -8.17
C LEU A 214 -12.49 -11.12 -8.61
N GLN A 215 -12.61 -10.74 -9.88
CA GLN A 215 -12.37 -9.36 -10.30
C GLN A 215 -13.35 -8.37 -9.66
N THR A 216 -14.60 -8.80 -9.40
CA THR A 216 -15.67 -7.94 -8.90
C THR A 216 -16.40 -8.49 -7.68
N HIS A 217 -16.06 -9.68 -7.22
CA HIS A 217 -16.64 -10.37 -6.08
C HIS A 217 -15.56 -10.79 -5.11
N ASP A 218 -15.92 -11.08 -3.88
CA ASP A 218 -15.03 -11.63 -2.89
C ASP A 218 -15.49 -13.01 -2.39
N ALA A 219 -14.57 -13.75 -1.81
CA ALA A 219 -14.79 -15.04 -1.16
C ALA A 219 -14.20 -15.04 0.24
N GLY A 220 -14.21 -13.89 0.91
CA GLY A 220 -13.52 -13.64 2.15
C GLY A 220 -14.31 -13.92 3.41
N SER A 221 -13.64 -13.71 4.55
CA SER A 221 -14.18 -13.80 5.92
C SER A 221 -13.89 -12.53 6.72
N GLY A 222 -13.40 -11.48 6.07
CA GLY A 222 -13.01 -10.21 6.70
C GLY A 222 -14.19 -9.41 7.26
N PRO A 223 -13.92 -8.27 7.91
CA PRO A 223 -14.96 -7.44 8.53
C PRO A 223 -15.93 -6.79 7.55
N TYR A 224 -15.58 -6.68 6.28
CA TYR A 224 -16.42 -6.10 5.23
C TYR A 224 -16.49 -7.04 4.04
N MET A 225 -17.58 -6.95 3.29
CA MET A 225 -17.85 -7.73 2.08
C MET A 225 -18.19 -6.81 0.92
N VAL A 226 -17.90 -7.24 -0.31
CA VAL A 226 -18.23 -6.48 -1.52
C VAL A 226 -19.73 -6.37 -1.65
N LYS A 227 -20.23 -5.14 -1.79
CA LYS A 227 -21.62 -4.84 -2.10
C LYS A 227 -21.80 -4.47 -3.58
N GLU A 228 -20.93 -3.58 -4.08
CA GLU A 228 -20.93 -3.14 -5.47
C GLU A 228 -19.49 -2.83 -5.89
N PHE A 229 -19.10 -3.25 -7.09
CA PHE A 229 -17.81 -2.91 -7.65
C PHE A 229 -17.90 -2.64 -9.16
N PRO A 230 -18.49 -1.50 -9.58
CA PRO A 230 -18.39 -1.04 -10.96
C PRO A 230 -16.94 -0.64 -11.23
N LEU A 231 -16.23 -1.43 -12.02
CA LEU A 231 -14.81 -1.21 -12.33
C LEU A 231 -14.57 0.23 -12.83
N GLU A 232 -13.42 0.80 -12.50
CA GLU A 232 -12.99 2.15 -12.86
C GLU A 232 -13.81 3.30 -12.23
N GLN A 233 -14.69 3.01 -11.27
CA GLN A 233 -15.50 4.03 -10.60
C GLN A 233 -15.33 4.02 -9.09
N TYR A 234 -15.74 2.94 -8.42
CA TYR A 234 -15.62 2.80 -6.97
C TYR A 234 -15.75 1.34 -6.53
N LEU A 235 -15.24 1.06 -5.34
CA LEU A 235 -15.57 -0.14 -4.58
C LEU A 235 -16.47 0.27 -3.40
N LEU A 236 -17.66 -0.31 -3.32
CA LEU A 236 -18.55 -0.20 -2.16
C LEU A 236 -18.55 -1.51 -1.39
N MET A 237 -18.18 -1.42 -0.13
CA MET A 237 -18.21 -2.53 0.82
C MET A 237 -19.26 -2.28 1.89
N GLU A 238 -19.89 -3.34 2.40
CA GLU A 238 -20.77 -3.28 3.56
C GLU A 238 -20.22 -4.13 4.72
N LYS A 239 -20.57 -3.72 5.93
CA LYS A 239 -20.13 -4.40 7.16
C LYS A 239 -20.68 -5.82 7.22
N PHE A 240 -19.79 -6.79 7.42
CA PHE A 240 -20.17 -8.18 7.68
C PHE A 240 -20.46 -8.37 9.18
N THR A 241 -21.74 -8.34 9.54
CA THR A 241 -22.16 -8.35 10.95
C THR A 241 -21.87 -9.67 11.69
N ASP A 242 -21.65 -10.76 10.94
CA ASP A 242 -21.29 -12.07 11.47
C ASP A 242 -19.77 -12.27 11.61
N TRP A 243 -18.98 -11.23 11.31
CA TRP A 243 -17.53 -11.29 11.48
C TRP A 243 -17.15 -11.62 12.94
N TRP A 244 -16.22 -12.52 13.12
CA TRP A 244 -15.80 -13.05 14.40
C TRP A 244 -15.06 -12.04 15.30
N GLY A 245 -14.48 -10.99 14.71
CA GLY A 245 -13.72 -9.98 15.43
C GLY A 245 -14.60 -8.95 16.13
N LYS A 246 -13.98 -7.87 16.57
CA LYS A 246 -14.65 -6.81 17.30
C LYS A 246 -14.60 -5.49 16.50
N PHE A 247 -15.75 -4.96 16.19
CA PHE A 247 -15.87 -3.62 15.59
C PHE A 247 -15.74 -2.50 16.63
N ASN A 248 -15.15 -1.39 16.22
CA ASN A 248 -15.36 -0.11 16.86
C ASN A 248 -16.88 0.16 16.97
N PRO A 249 -17.40 0.64 18.11
CA PRO A 249 -18.84 0.92 18.25
C PRO A 249 -19.39 1.90 17.21
N LYS A 250 -18.53 2.71 16.60
CA LYS A 250 -18.84 3.65 15.53
C LYS A 250 -18.26 3.23 14.18
N ALA A 251 -17.90 1.96 14.01
CA ALA A 251 -17.41 1.46 12.72
C ALA A 251 -18.43 1.73 11.61
N PRO A 252 -17.98 2.08 10.40
CA PRO A 252 -18.87 2.39 9.29
C PRO A 252 -19.75 1.18 8.94
N ASP A 253 -21.01 1.45 8.58
CA ASP A 253 -21.93 0.42 8.08
C ASP A 253 -21.66 0.13 6.60
N GLU A 254 -21.11 1.13 5.88
CA GLU A 254 -20.64 1.03 4.51
C GLU A 254 -19.32 1.78 4.36
N ALA A 255 -18.41 1.26 3.52
CA ALA A 255 -17.18 1.93 3.11
C ALA A 255 -17.11 2.03 1.59
N ARG A 256 -16.75 3.21 1.08
CA ARG A 256 -16.68 3.47 -0.36
C ARG A 256 -15.31 4.03 -0.73
N PHE A 257 -14.57 3.31 -1.55
CA PHE A 257 -13.33 3.78 -2.18
C PHE A 257 -13.67 4.37 -3.55
N ILE A 258 -13.42 5.67 -3.71
CA ILE A 258 -13.84 6.45 -4.89
C ILE A 258 -12.62 6.63 -5.80
N GLY A 259 -12.74 6.19 -7.05
CA GLY A 259 -11.66 6.24 -8.04
C GLY A 259 -11.35 7.66 -8.53
N THR A 260 -10.84 8.52 -7.65
CA THR A 260 -10.38 9.86 -8.05
C THR A 260 -9.23 10.34 -7.17
N THR A 261 -8.23 10.94 -7.80
CA THR A 261 -7.11 11.66 -7.16
C THR A 261 -7.07 13.13 -7.61
N GLU A 262 -8.09 13.57 -8.36
CA GLU A 262 -8.14 14.92 -8.93
C GLU A 262 -8.47 15.96 -7.84
N ALA A 263 -7.52 16.90 -7.59
CA ALA A 263 -7.52 17.82 -6.46
C ALA A 263 -8.77 18.71 -6.34
N VAL A 264 -9.34 19.17 -7.48
CA VAL A 264 -10.53 20.03 -7.48
C VAL A 264 -11.76 19.22 -7.08
N THR A 265 -11.89 18.01 -7.61
CA THR A 265 -12.98 17.08 -7.29
C THR A 265 -12.92 16.70 -5.80
N ILE A 266 -11.74 16.29 -5.31
CA ILE A 266 -11.52 15.94 -3.89
C ILE A 266 -11.89 17.10 -2.97
N ARG A 267 -11.45 18.32 -3.29
CA ARG A 267 -11.79 19.50 -2.52
C ARG A 267 -13.30 19.75 -2.48
N THR A 268 -13.99 19.58 -3.62
CA THR A 268 -15.44 19.75 -3.71
C THR A 268 -16.19 18.72 -2.87
N LEU A 269 -15.80 17.43 -2.98
CA LEU A 269 -16.40 16.35 -2.19
C LEU A 269 -16.19 16.58 -0.68
N MET A 270 -15.00 17.02 -0.28
CA MET A 270 -14.70 17.33 1.12
C MET A 270 -15.54 18.51 1.65
N GLN A 271 -15.70 19.58 0.84
CA GLN A 271 -16.52 20.75 1.19
C GLN A 271 -18.01 20.40 1.31
N ASN A 272 -18.50 19.49 0.48
CA ASN A 272 -19.89 19.04 0.48
C ASN A 272 -20.18 17.96 1.52
N HIS A 273 -19.18 17.53 2.30
CA HIS A 273 -19.29 16.41 3.24
C HIS A 273 -19.59 15.06 2.55
N GLU A 274 -19.10 14.90 1.34
CA GLU A 274 -19.24 13.70 0.50
C GLU A 274 -17.97 12.85 0.49
N LEU A 275 -16.95 13.24 1.26
CA LEU A 275 -15.68 12.55 1.45
C LEU A 275 -15.22 12.67 2.91
N GLU A 276 -14.81 11.58 3.51
CA GLU A 276 -14.30 11.54 4.89
C GLU A 276 -12.79 11.63 4.96
N VAL A 277 -12.06 11.00 4.02
CA VAL A 277 -10.60 10.93 4.00
C VAL A 277 -10.11 11.04 2.56
N THR A 278 -9.01 11.74 2.34
CA THR A 278 -8.35 11.79 1.02
C THR A 278 -7.30 10.69 0.87
N ASP A 279 -6.88 10.45 -0.37
CA ASP A 279 -5.65 9.74 -0.68
C ASP A 279 -4.40 10.48 -0.16
N GLN A 280 -3.23 9.85 -0.24
CA GLN A 280 -1.93 10.38 0.17
C GLN A 280 -1.18 11.13 -0.94
N TRP A 281 -1.71 11.18 -2.17
CA TRP A 281 -1.00 11.69 -3.36
C TRP A 281 -1.33 13.14 -3.71
N GLN A 282 -2.05 13.85 -2.84
CA GLN A 282 -2.36 15.26 -3.08
C GLN A 282 -1.11 16.13 -2.95
N SER A 283 -1.01 17.19 -3.79
CA SER A 283 0.08 18.15 -3.70
C SER A 283 0.06 18.93 -2.37
N LEU A 284 1.20 19.51 -1.98
CA LEU A 284 1.29 20.36 -0.79
C LEU A 284 0.27 21.52 -0.82
N GLU A 285 0.07 22.12 -2.00
CA GLU A 285 -0.90 23.19 -2.22
C GLU A 285 -2.34 22.69 -2.03
N ALA A 286 -2.65 21.49 -2.51
CA ALA A 286 -3.96 20.87 -2.35
C ALA A 286 -4.23 20.58 -0.86
N TYR A 287 -3.28 19.98 -0.13
CA TYR A 287 -3.40 19.82 1.33
C TYR A 287 -3.52 21.14 2.06
N GLY A 288 -2.75 22.17 1.64
CA GLY A 288 -2.87 23.54 2.18
C GLY A 288 -4.25 24.17 1.94
N ALA A 289 -4.92 23.81 0.83
CA ALA A 289 -6.29 24.25 0.56
C ALA A 289 -7.34 23.43 1.35
N LEU A 290 -7.15 22.11 1.48
CA LEU A 290 -8.01 21.22 2.25
C LEU A 290 -8.00 21.55 3.75
N SER A 291 -6.84 21.88 4.32
CA SER A 291 -6.70 22.25 5.74
C SER A 291 -7.45 23.52 6.14
N LYS A 292 -7.90 24.32 5.17
CA LYS A 292 -8.70 25.54 5.40
C LYS A 292 -10.21 25.26 5.40
N ILE A 293 -10.64 24.05 5.09
CA ILE A 293 -12.05 23.65 5.14
C ILE A 293 -12.41 23.43 6.61
N ASP A 294 -13.53 24.01 7.06
CA ASP A 294 -13.99 23.81 8.42
C ASP A 294 -14.24 22.34 8.75
N GLY A 295 -13.77 21.89 9.91
CA GLY A 295 -13.87 20.49 10.33
C GLY A 295 -12.93 19.52 9.60
N VAL A 296 -11.98 20.00 8.78
CA VAL A 296 -10.96 19.17 8.11
C VAL A 296 -9.58 19.40 8.74
N LYS A 297 -8.83 18.31 8.90
CA LYS A 297 -7.42 18.32 9.31
C LYS A 297 -6.60 17.56 8.30
N VAL A 298 -5.33 17.93 8.17
CA VAL A 298 -4.32 17.14 7.46
C VAL A 298 -3.42 16.49 8.51
N ALA A 299 -3.30 15.18 8.47
CA ALA A 299 -2.42 14.43 9.36
C ALA A 299 -1.30 13.77 8.58
N PRO A 300 -0.05 13.90 9.03
CA PRO A 300 1.04 13.05 8.59
C PRO A 300 0.90 11.67 9.26
N ILE A 301 1.05 10.62 8.47
CA ILE A 301 1.04 9.23 8.93
C ILE A 301 2.42 8.64 8.60
N PRO A 302 3.20 8.19 9.59
CA PRO A 302 4.45 7.50 9.34
C PRO A 302 4.20 6.26 8.49
N THR A 303 5.08 6.00 7.54
CA THR A 303 5.02 4.82 6.66
C THR A 303 6.21 3.90 6.88
N LEU A 304 6.23 2.76 6.21
CA LEU A 304 7.40 1.89 6.08
C LEU A 304 8.14 2.19 4.77
N SER A 305 8.12 3.45 4.34
CA SER A 305 8.63 3.91 3.05
C SER A 305 9.71 4.98 3.24
N GLY A 306 10.59 5.08 2.25
CA GLY A 306 11.65 6.08 2.22
C GLY A 306 11.97 6.51 0.80
N PHE A 307 12.56 7.69 0.68
CA PHE A 307 13.10 8.23 -0.56
C PHE A 307 14.61 8.29 -0.49
N TYR A 308 15.29 7.69 -1.46
CA TYR A 308 16.74 7.71 -1.53
C TYR A 308 17.27 7.60 -2.98
N TYR A 309 18.56 7.80 -3.13
CA TYR A 309 19.27 7.68 -4.39
C TYR A 309 20.10 6.41 -4.39
N MET A 310 19.79 5.50 -5.28
CA MET A 310 20.58 4.30 -5.55
C MET A 310 21.84 4.71 -6.29
N VAL A 311 22.96 4.78 -5.58
CA VAL A 311 24.25 5.20 -6.12
C VAL A 311 24.97 4.00 -6.73
N ASN A 312 25.33 4.04 -8.00
CA ASN A 312 26.02 2.96 -8.70
C ASN A 312 27.48 2.84 -8.22
N ASN A 313 27.80 1.77 -7.52
CA ASN A 313 29.13 1.53 -6.95
C ASN A 313 30.15 0.94 -7.95
N LYS A 314 29.80 0.87 -9.24
CA LYS A 314 30.67 0.31 -10.31
C LYS A 314 31.00 1.32 -11.40
N LYS A 315 30.39 2.51 -11.40
CA LYS A 315 30.62 3.54 -12.44
C LYS A 315 31.40 4.74 -11.89
N PRO A 316 32.37 5.30 -12.66
CA PRO A 316 33.00 6.57 -12.31
C PRO A 316 31.96 7.71 -12.22
N PRO A 317 32.12 8.66 -11.28
CA PRO A 317 33.09 8.70 -10.20
C PRO A 317 32.59 7.93 -8.94
N THR A 318 31.38 7.38 -8.97
CA THR A 318 30.71 6.78 -7.82
C THR A 318 31.21 5.35 -7.47
N ASP A 319 32.11 4.76 -8.26
CA ASP A 319 32.80 3.52 -7.94
C ASP A 319 33.89 3.69 -6.86
N ASP A 320 34.26 4.93 -6.55
CA ASP A 320 35.20 5.26 -5.48
C ASP A 320 34.45 5.66 -4.20
N VAL A 321 34.80 5.03 -3.06
CA VAL A 321 34.14 5.24 -1.79
C VAL A 321 34.30 6.67 -1.26
N HIS A 322 35.44 7.32 -1.48
CA HIS A 322 35.66 8.69 -1.04
C HIS A 322 34.83 9.69 -1.85
N CYS A 323 34.61 9.41 -3.14
CA CYS A 323 33.68 10.21 -3.94
C CYS A 323 32.24 10.06 -3.42
N ARG A 324 31.78 8.85 -3.07
CA ARG A 324 30.44 8.65 -2.49
C ARG A 324 30.30 9.32 -1.13
N LYS A 325 31.30 9.19 -0.24
CA LYS A 325 31.31 9.91 1.05
C LYS A 325 31.29 11.42 0.88
N ALA A 326 31.99 11.95 -0.14
CA ALA A 326 31.93 13.36 -0.45
C ALA A 326 30.53 13.78 -0.91
N ILE A 327 29.81 12.94 -1.66
CA ILE A 327 28.44 13.15 -2.07
C ILE A 327 27.53 13.14 -0.84
N ASP A 328 27.64 12.15 0.06
CA ASP A 328 26.79 12.01 1.23
C ASP A 328 26.96 13.17 2.22
N TYR A 329 28.20 13.60 2.49
CA TYR A 329 28.45 14.80 3.31
C TYR A 329 28.08 16.11 2.61
N GLY A 330 28.09 16.13 1.29
CA GLY A 330 27.83 17.32 0.49
C GLY A 330 26.35 17.58 0.19
N PHE A 331 25.46 16.66 0.49
CA PHE A 331 24.05 16.82 0.24
C PHE A 331 23.35 17.55 1.40
N ASP A 332 22.60 18.62 1.09
CA ASP A 332 21.86 19.40 2.08
C ASP A 332 20.53 18.74 2.43
N TYR A 333 20.56 17.79 3.39
CA TYR A 333 19.39 17.10 3.89
C TYR A 333 18.35 18.04 4.48
N GLN A 334 18.78 19.11 5.16
CA GLN A 334 17.83 20.02 5.82
C GLN A 334 17.02 20.81 4.78
N THR A 335 17.64 21.28 3.72
CA THR A 335 16.93 21.90 2.61
C THR A 335 16.00 20.90 1.94
N SER A 336 16.43 19.65 1.75
CA SER A 336 15.58 18.61 1.14
C SER A 336 14.29 18.39 1.92
N LEU A 337 14.35 18.38 3.27
CA LEU A 337 13.15 18.21 4.10
C LEU A 337 12.16 19.37 3.99
N THR A 338 12.62 20.57 3.57
CA THR A 338 11.71 21.71 3.35
C THR A 338 10.88 21.59 2.07
N LEU A 339 11.24 20.67 1.19
CA LEU A 339 10.50 20.37 -0.04
C LEU A 339 9.29 19.46 0.23
N GLU A 340 9.18 18.93 1.44
CA GLU A 340 8.12 18.03 1.89
C GLU A 340 7.20 18.66 2.94
N TRP A 341 6.15 17.92 3.28
CA TRP A 341 5.23 18.31 4.35
C TRP A 341 5.95 18.41 5.70
N PRO A 342 5.63 19.39 6.55
CA PRO A 342 6.27 19.54 7.85
C PRO A 342 6.13 18.27 8.70
N GLY A 343 7.26 17.80 9.24
CA GLY A 343 7.34 16.59 10.07
C GLY A 343 8.08 15.42 9.44
N VAL A 344 8.38 15.47 8.13
CA VAL A 344 9.30 14.52 7.48
C VAL A 344 10.66 14.54 8.17
N GLN A 345 11.26 13.38 8.38
CA GLN A 345 12.55 13.21 9.02
C GLN A 345 13.60 12.73 8.04
N GLN A 346 14.85 13.10 8.23
CA GLN A 346 15.95 12.51 7.48
C GLN A 346 15.97 11.00 7.68
N MET A 347 16.18 10.26 6.61
CA MET A 347 16.42 8.82 6.67
C MET A 347 17.79 8.58 7.27
N ILE A 348 17.84 7.86 8.40
CA ILE A 348 19.03 7.66 9.23
C ILE A 348 19.61 6.25 9.11
N ALA A 349 19.14 5.49 8.15
CA ALA A 349 19.54 4.10 7.92
C ALA A 349 19.30 3.72 6.46
N PRO A 350 19.92 2.64 5.96
CA PRO A 350 19.70 2.11 4.61
C PRO A 350 18.27 1.63 4.31
N VAL A 351 17.41 1.64 5.32
CA VAL A 351 16.00 1.29 5.24
C VAL A 351 15.20 2.26 6.14
N PRO A 352 13.88 2.48 5.91
CA PRO A 352 13.09 3.40 6.73
C PRO A 352 13.23 3.16 8.23
N ALA A 353 13.43 4.23 9.00
CA ALA A 353 13.66 4.16 10.45
C ALA A 353 12.44 3.71 11.26
N THR A 354 11.28 3.58 10.62
CA THR A 354 10.04 3.03 11.16
C THR A 354 10.01 1.51 11.19
N LEU A 355 10.89 0.85 10.41
CA LEU A 355 10.96 -0.60 10.37
C LEU A 355 11.56 -1.18 11.65
N ALA A 356 10.98 -2.29 12.12
CA ALA A 356 11.55 -3.03 13.23
C ALA A 356 12.95 -3.56 12.88
N GLY A 357 13.88 -3.44 13.83
CA GLY A 357 15.28 -3.87 13.67
C GLY A 357 16.23 -2.81 13.15
N VAL A 358 15.76 -1.58 12.86
CA VAL A 358 16.65 -0.44 12.57
C VAL A 358 17.32 0.03 13.87
N ASP A 359 18.65 0.10 13.84
CA ASP A 359 19.45 0.61 14.96
C ASP A 359 19.68 2.12 14.82
N LYS A 360 18.92 2.90 15.56
CA LYS A 360 18.99 4.38 15.55
C LYS A 360 20.26 4.94 16.20
N SER A 361 21.09 4.10 16.79
CA SER A 361 22.38 4.51 17.38
C SER A 361 23.55 4.46 16.39
N VAL A 362 23.36 3.86 15.22
CA VAL A 362 24.38 3.83 14.16
C VAL A 362 24.55 5.25 13.61
N PRO A 363 25.80 5.76 13.54
CA PRO A 363 26.07 7.05 12.90
C PRO A 363 25.64 7.05 11.44
N TYR A 364 25.09 8.17 10.98
CA TYR A 364 24.65 8.41 9.61
C TYR A 364 25.20 9.74 9.07
N TYR A 365 25.13 9.94 7.77
CA TYR A 365 25.65 11.15 7.13
C TYR A 365 24.75 12.35 7.39
N THR A 366 25.39 13.50 7.62
CA THR A 366 24.75 14.81 7.74
C THR A 366 25.49 15.81 6.87
N TYR A 367 24.81 16.88 6.46
CA TYR A 367 25.43 17.93 5.66
C TYR A 367 26.64 18.55 6.35
N ASP A 368 27.82 18.37 5.74
CA ASP A 368 29.10 18.88 6.26
C ASP A 368 30.07 19.11 5.08
N VAL A 369 30.08 20.34 4.57
CA VAL A 369 30.87 20.70 3.39
C VAL A 369 32.38 20.53 3.60
N ASP A 370 32.87 20.72 4.84
CA ASP A 370 34.31 20.55 5.11
C ASP A 370 34.70 19.08 5.07
N LYS A 371 33.87 18.17 5.62
CA LYS A 371 34.09 16.74 5.46
C LYS A 371 33.91 16.32 4.00
N ALA A 372 32.90 16.84 3.29
CA ALA A 372 32.72 16.54 1.87
C ALA A 372 33.99 16.87 1.07
N LYS A 373 34.60 18.05 1.28
CA LYS A 373 35.87 18.43 0.65
C LYS A 373 37.05 17.56 1.06
N ALA A 374 37.12 17.16 2.33
CA ALA A 374 38.16 16.28 2.84
C ALA A 374 38.08 14.87 2.20
N GLU A 375 36.90 14.33 2.04
CA GLU A 375 36.69 13.07 1.32
C GLU A 375 36.96 13.24 -0.18
N LEU A 376 36.49 14.33 -0.79
CA LEU A 376 36.71 14.60 -2.20
C LEU A 376 38.23 14.70 -2.54
N ALA A 377 39.03 15.24 -1.63
CA ALA A 377 40.48 15.28 -1.81
C ALA A 377 41.13 13.88 -1.87
N GLN A 378 40.47 12.86 -1.34
CA GLN A 378 40.91 11.45 -1.38
C GLN A 378 40.26 10.65 -2.53
N CYS A 379 39.25 11.22 -3.17
CA CYS A 379 38.57 10.62 -4.34
C CYS A 379 39.55 10.48 -5.49
N LYS A 380 39.67 9.28 -6.08
CA LYS A 380 40.58 9.02 -7.21
C LYS A 380 40.26 9.87 -8.45
N TYR A 381 39.10 10.51 -8.52
CA TYR A 381 38.66 11.38 -9.61
C TYR A 381 38.74 12.87 -9.28
N ALA A 382 39.31 13.27 -8.14
CA ALA A 382 39.33 14.68 -7.69
C ALA A 382 39.83 15.70 -8.75
N GLY A 383 40.75 15.29 -9.63
CA GLY A 383 41.26 16.14 -10.73
C GLY A 383 40.56 15.93 -12.08
N GLN A 384 39.49 15.12 -12.15
CA GLN A 384 38.86 14.68 -13.41
C GLN A 384 37.32 14.61 -13.29
N LEU A 385 36.72 15.38 -12.39
CA LEU A 385 35.28 15.34 -12.11
C LEU A 385 34.45 15.79 -13.32
N ASP A 386 34.94 16.72 -14.12
CA ASP A 386 34.33 17.18 -15.36
C ASP A 386 34.33 16.13 -16.49
N GLN A 387 35.27 15.18 -16.44
CA GLN A 387 35.39 14.08 -17.39
C GLN A 387 34.54 12.86 -16.98
N ASN A 388 34.10 12.81 -15.72
CA ASN A 388 33.31 11.73 -15.13
C ASN A 388 31.99 12.29 -14.57
N PRO A 389 31.03 12.68 -15.44
CA PRO A 389 29.77 13.28 -15.00
C PRO A 389 28.92 12.26 -14.21
N ILE A 390 28.25 12.73 -13.16
CA ILE A 390 27.22 11.99 -12.45
C ILE A 390 25.91 12.11 -13.22
N ILE A 391 25.41 11.01 -13.74
CA ILE A 391 24.12 10.93 -14.41
C ILE A 391 23.06 10.58 -13.37
N VAL A 392 22.11 11.49 -13.13
CA VAL A 392 20.96 11.29 -12.24
C VAL A 392 19.71 11.06 -13.06
N GLN A 393 19.10 9.90 -12.96
CA GLN A 393 17.80 9.62 -13.58
C GLN A 393 16.68 9.66 -12.54
N TRP A 394 15.60 10.38 -12.86
CA TRP A 394 14.39 10.47 -12.06
C TRP A 394 13.14 10.11 -12.89
N VAL A 395 12.08 9.62 -12.20
CA VAL A 395 10.90 9.01 -12.81
C VAL A 395 9.86 10.06 -13.20
N SER A 396 9.54 10.16 -14.49
CA SER A 396 8.60 11.17 -15.05
C SER A 396 7.19 11.12 -14.45
N GLU A 397 6.77 9.94 -13.97
CA GLU A 397 5.49 9.70 -13.33
C GLU A 397 5.46 10.19 -11.87
N VAL A 398 6.62 10.57 -11.31
CA VAL A 398 6.76 11.12 -9.97
C VAL A 398 7.41 12.51 -10.01
N PRO A 399 6.68 13.57 -10.40
CA PRO A 399 7.25 14.89 -10.65
C PRO A 399 8.02 15.51 -9.47
N ASP A 400 7.69 15.12 -8.24
CA ASP A 400 8.38 15.62 -7.05
C ASP A 400 9.85 15.21 -7.00
N GLU A 401 10.24 14.10 -7.62
CA GLU A 401 11.65 13.67 -7.71
C GLU A 401 12.55 14.70 -8.43
N GLU A 402 11.99 15.51 -9.33
CA GLU A 402 12.74 16.57 -10.03
C GLU A 402 13.35 17.59 -9.07
N LYS A 403 12.59 17.99 -8.05
CA LYS A 403 13.04 18.98 -7.04
C LYS A 403 14.30 18.49 -6.32
N TYR A 404 14.32 17.22 -5.97
CA TYR A 404 15.46 16.59 -5.28
C TYR A 404 16.64 16.41 -6.21
N ALA A 405 16.39 15.99 -7.47
CA ALA A 405 17.46 15.87 -8.47
C ALA A 405 18.14 17.21 -8.77
N LEU A 406 17.38 18.32 -8.82
CA LEU A 406 17.90 19.67 -9.00
C LEU A 406 18.65 20.17 -7.76
N LEU A 407 18.17 19.87 -6.54
CA LEU A 407 18.91 20.18 -5.31
C LEU A 407 20.24 19.43 -5.26
N PHE A 408 20.23 18.14 -5.59
CA PHE A 408 21.43 17.33 -5.70
C PHE A 408 22.42 17.92 -6.70
N GLN A 409 21.92 18.28 -7.91
CA GLN A 409 22.75 18.90 -8.94
C GLN A 409 23.42 20.18 -8.42
N ALA A 410 22.67 21.05 -7.73
CA ALA A 410 23.22 22.29 -7.19
C ALA A 410 24.31 21.99 -6.14
N ASN A 411 24.03 21.16 -5.14
CA ASN A 411 24.99 20.83 -4.08
C ASN A 411 26.26 20.19 -4.62
N MET A 412 26.13 19.26 -5.58
CA MET A 412 27.30 18.57 -6.15
C MET A 412 28.10 19.49 -7.08
N THR A 413 27.44 20.40 -7.79
CA THR A 413 28.12 21.40 -8.61
C THR A 413 28.98 22.35 -7.76
N ASP A 414 28.48 22.75 -6.58
CA ASP A 414 29.22 23.57 -5.62
C ASP A 414 30.48 22.85 -5.08
N LEU A 415 30.47 21.49 -5.05
CA LEU A 415 31.64 20.67 -4.73
C LEU A 415 32.57 20.43 -5.92
N GLY A 416 32.17 20.81 -7.14
CA GLY A 416 32.95 20.66 -8.37
C GLY A 416 32.62 19.40 -9.18
N PHE A 417 31.60 18.62 -8.82
CA PHE A 417 31.11 17.54 -9.68
C PHE A 417 30.34 18.11 -10.88
N LYS A 418 30.48 17.47 -12.02
CA LYS A 418 29.57 17.67 -13.15
C LYS A 418 28.37 16.75 -12.99
N VAL A 419 27.15 17.30 -12.98
CA VAL A 419 25.91 16.52 -12.81
C VAL A 419 24.99 16.76 -13.98
N GLU A 420 24.46 15.67 -14.56
CA GLU A 420 23.48 15.69 -15.63
C GLU A 420 22.18 15.03 -15.12
N VAL A 421 21.09 15.82 -15.07
CA VAL A 421 19.78 15.34 -14.63
C VAL A 421 18.95 14.92 -15.84
N GLN A 422 18.41 13.71 -15.80
CA GLN A 422 17.63 13.10 -16.89
C GLN A 422 16.27 12.64 -16.38
N LYS A 423 15.21 13.13 -17.00
CA LYS A 423 13.84 12.66 -16.81
C LYS A 423 13.60 11.43 -17.66
N VAL A 424 13.15 10.33 -17.06
CA VAL A 424 12.86 9.07 -17.77
C VAL A 424 11.53 8.47 -17.30
N PRO A 425 10.77 7.80 -18.18
CA PRO A 425 9.62 6.98 -17.74
C PRO A 425 10.07 5.83 -16.85
N TRP A 426 9.19 5.36 -15.94
CA TRP A 426 9.47 4.25 -15.04
C TRP A 426 10.00 3.01 -15.77
N LEU A 427 9.33 2.58 -16.85
CA LEU A 427 9.77 1.41 -17.63
C LEU A 427 11.18 1.59 -18.21
N SER A 428 11.55 2.81 -18.59
CA SER A 428 12.90 3.11 -19.08
C SER A 428 13.93 3.06 -17.95
N LEU A 429 13.57 3.51 -16.72
CA LEU A 429 14.45 3.36 -15.56
C LEU A 429 14.70 1.89 -15.26
N VAL A 430 13.64 1.06 -15.24
CA VAL A 430 13.72 -0.40 -15.04
C VAL A 430 14.63 -1.05 -16.09
N GLU A 431 14.48 -0.69 -17.37
CA GLU A 431 15.34 -1.20 -18.42
C GLU A 431 16.79 -0.74 -18.26
N ASN A 432 17.02 0.55 -17.98
CA ASN A 432 18.35 1.10 -17.79
C ASN A 432 19.09 0.43 -16.64
N THR A 433 18.46 0.21 -15.50
CA THR A 433 19.07 -0.41 -14.32
C THR A 433 19.30 -1.91 -14.47
N SER A 434 18.74 -2.55 -15.51
CA SER A 434 18.87 -4.01 -15.74
C SER A 434 20.28 -4.44 -16.22
N LYS A 435 21.11 -3.50 -16.68
CA LYS A 435 22.48 -3.78 -17.16
C LYS A 435 23.43 -2.69 -16.67
N LEU A 436 24.61 -3.11 -16.25
CA LEU A 436 25.61 -2.16 -15.73
C LEU A 436 25.97 -1.06 -16.73
N GLU A 437 26.05 -1.39 -18.02
CA GLU A 437 26.42 -0.45 -19.09
C GLU A 437 25.41 0.69 -19.26
N THR A 438 24.12 0.39 -19.13
CA THR A 438 23.02 1.36 -19.29
C THR A 438 22.61 2.01 -17.96
N SER A 439 22.97 1.43 -16.81
CA SER A 439 22.64 1.98 -15.50
C SER A 439 23.15 3.41 -15.35
N PRO A 440 22.34 4.35 -14.78
CA PRO A 440 22.84 5.68 -14.43
C PRO A 440 23.84 5.63 -13.28
N SER A 441 24.55 6.74 -13.04
CA SER A 441 25.36 6.88 -11.83
C SER A 441 24.47 6.90 -10.58
N ILE A 442 23.28 7.50 -10.70
CA ILE A 442 22.26 7.59 -9.65
C ILE A 442 20.87 7.39 -10.26
N ALA A 443 20.07 6.53 -9.63
CA ALA A 443 18.63 6.42 -9.88
C ALA A 443 17.88 6.85 -8.61
N THR A 444 16.92 7.77 -8.75
CA THR A 444 16.04 8.14 -7.63
C THR A 444 14.96 7.10 -7.43
N ILE A 445 14.56 6.83 -6.18
CA ILE A 445 13.57 5.81 -5.89
C ILE A 445 12.80 6.08 -4.61
N TYR A 446 11.49 5.89 -4.67
CA TYR A 446 10.66 5.61 -3.50
C TYR A 446 10.59 4.11 -3.26
N VAL A 447 10.77 3.70 -2.02
CA VAL A 447 10.70 2.30 -1.62
C VAL A 447 9.73 2.14 -0.46
N SER A 448 8.94 1.08 -0.50
CA SER A 448 8.03 0.69 0.56
C SER A 448 8.33 -0.72 1.01
N ALA A 449 8.22 -0.99 2.30
CA ALA A 449 8.41 -2.33 2.81
C ALA A 449 7.12 -3.16 2.72
N ASP A 450 7.24 -4.38 2.21
CA ASP A 450 6.15 -5.35 2.17
C ASP A 450 5.87 -5.98 3.54
N LEU A 451 6.86 -5.93 4.43
CA LEU A 451 6.82 -6.50 5.79
C LEU A 451 7.25 -5.46 6.83
N PRO A 452 6.80 -5.59 8.09
CA PRO A 452 7.08 -4.61 9.12
C PRO A 452 8.50 -4.69 9.71
N GLU A 453 9.43 -5.42 9.08
CA GLU A 453 10.78 -5.68 9.55
C GLU A 453 11.83 -5.39 8.47
N ALA A 454 12.99 -4.87 8.88
CA ALA A 454 14.07 -4.39 8.00
C ALA A 454 14.67 -5.47 7.08
N GLY A 455 14.66 -6.74 7.51
CA GLY A 455 15.42 -7.82 6.87
C GLY A 455 15.08 -8.04 5.40
N LEU A 456 13.81 -7.97 5.03
CA LEU A 456 13.39 -8.12 3.63
C LEU A 456 13.95 -6.99 2.76
N MET A 457 13.95 -5.75 3.26
CA MET A 457 14.50 -4.63 2.51
C MET A 457 16.01 -4.74 2.34
N TYR A 458 16.76 -5.20 3.36
CA TYR A 458 18.19 -5.50 3.19
C TYR A 458 18.43 -6.53 2.08
N GLN A 459 17.60 -7.58 2.02
CA GLN A 459 17.71 -8.58 0.96
C GLN A 459 17.37 -7.99 -0.42
N GLN A 460 16.26 -7.26 -0.52
CA GLN A 460 15.77 -6.72 -1.79
C GLN A 460 16.67 -5.63 -2.36
N ARG A 461 17.30 -4.82 -1.49
CA ARG A 461 18.00 -3.60 -1.91
C ARG A 461 19.52 -3.77 -1.98
N TYR A 462 20.09 -4.72 -1.24
CA TYR A 462 21.55 -4.80 -1.07
C TYR A 462 22.14 -6.19 -1.29
N SER A 463 21.34 -7.23 -1.57
CA SER A 463 21.85 -8.55 -1.92
C SER A 463 22.30 -8.60 -3.38
N SER A 464 23.39 -9.31 -3.66
CA SER A 464 23.87 -9.55 -5.04
C SER A 464 22.81 -10.17 -5.95
N SER A 465 21.82 -10.87 -5.39
CA SER A 465 20.75 -11.53 -6.13
C SER A 465 19.78 -10.55 -6.83
N THR A 466 19.75 -9.29 -6.41
CA THR A 466 18.88 -8.25 -6.96
C THR A 466 19.63 -7.26 -7.86
N ALA A 467 20.95 -7.37 -7.96
CA ALA A 467 21.74 -6.58 -8.92
C ALA A 467 21.27 -6.85 -10.36
N GLY A 468 21.12 -5.81 -11.16
CA GLY A 468 20.53 -5.91 -12.50
C GLY A 468 19.00 -5.96 -12.50
N THR A 469 18.38 -5.48 -11.43
CA THR A 469 16.95 -5.15 -11.36
C THR A 469 16.78 -3.70 -10.92
N TRP A 470 15.57 -3.16 -11.08
CA TRP A 470 15.25 -1.81 -10.57
C TRP A 470 15.39 -1.69 -9.04
N GLN A 471 15.47 -2.81 -8.34
CA GLN A 471 15.59 -2.83 -6.88
C GLN A 471 17.00 -2.49 -6.39
N GLN A 472 18.03 -2.62 -7.27
CA GLN A 472 19.42 -2.40 -6.87
C GLN A 472 20.24 -1.81 -8.03
N ASN A 473 20.24 -0.48 -8.17
CA ASN A 473 21.13 0.23 -9.08
C ASN A 473 22.55 0.40 -8.49
N GLU A 474 22.72 0.13 -7.21
CA GLU A 474 24.02 0.17 -6.51
C GLU A 474 25.04 -0.82 -7.08
N TRP A 475 24.57 -1.89 -7.72
CA TRP A 475 25.42 -2.96 -8.26
C TRP A 475 26.34 -3.55 -7.18
N LEU A 476 25.82 -3.65 -5.96
CA LEU A 476 26.49 -4.34 -4.86
C LEU A 476 26.48 -5.85 -5.14
N GLN A 477 27.66 -6.37 -5.47
CA GLN A 477 27.90 -7.79 -5.70
C GLN A 477 28.99 -8.24 -4.75
N ASP A 478 28.65 -8.34 -3.47
CA ASP A 478 29.56 -8.64 -2.37
C ASP A 478 29.12 -9.90 -1.61
N PRO A 479 29.83 -11.03 -1.79
CA PRO A 479 29.51 -12.28 -1.10
C PRO A 479 29.58 -12.18 0.43
N ALA A 480 30.37 -11.24 0.99
CA ALA A 480 30.47 -11.08 2.45
C ALA A 480 29.21 -10.39 2.98
N LEU A 481 28.68 -9.39 2.28
CA LEU A 481 27.40 -8.74 2.60
C LEU A 481 26.24 -9.73 2.43
N ASP A 482 26.21 -10.51 1.34
CA ASP A 482 25.20 -11.55 1.11
C ASP A 482 25.18 -12.59 2.23
N ALA A 483 26.36 -12.99 2.72
CA ALA A 483 26.45 -13.92 3.84
C ALA A 483 25.88 -13.32 5.14
N LYS A 484 26.16 -12.03 5.44
CA LYS A 484 25.59 -11.32 6.59
C LYS A 484 24.05 -11.24 6.49
N ILE A 485 23.51 -10.86 5.34
CA ILE A 485 22.06 -10.78 5.10
C ILE A 485 21.43 -12.17 5.27
N THR A 486 21.99 -13.20 4.65
CA THR A 486 21.49 -14.57 4.73
C THR A 486 21.49 -15.10 6.16
N ASP A 487 22.59 -14.87 6.91
CA ASP A 487 22.72 -15.29 8.30
C ASP A 487 21.73 -14.55 9.23
N ALA A 488 21.53 -13.25 9.00
CA ALA A 488 20.53 -12.49 9.73
C ALA A 488 19.11 -13.04 9.51
N LEU A 489 18.72 -13.28 8.25
CA LEU A 489 17.41 -13.80 7.89
C LEU A 489 17.15 -15.24 8.37
N ALA A 490 18.20 -16.04 8.53
CA ALA A 490 18.09 -17.39 9.11
C ALA A 490 17.96 -17.37 10.65
N THR A 491 18.18 -16.22 11.30
CA THR A 491 18.17 -16.10 12.76
C THR A 491 16.75 -15.87 13.28
N ILE A 492 16.16 -16.87 13.92
CA ILE A 492 14.77 -16.82 14.42
C ILE A 492 14.63 -15.90 15.65
N ASP A 493 15.60 -15.96 16.59
CA ASP A 493 15.59 -15.05 17.74
C ASP A 493 15.66 -13.58 17.29
N GLN A 494 14.65 -12.82 17.64
CA GLN A 494 14.49 -11.42 17.20
C GLN A 494 15.62 -10.52 17.68
N THR A 495 16.06 -10.68 18.95
CA THR A 495 17.10 -9.82 19.52
C THR A 495 18.44 -10.07 18.83
N ALA A 496 18.82 -11.34 18.64
CA ALA A 496 20.03 -11.72 17.91
C ALA A 496 19.96 -11.27 16.44
N ARG A 497 18.81 -11.39 15.81
CA ARG A 497 18.59 -10.95 14.43
C ARG A 497 18.75 -9.44 14.28
N PHE A 498 18.17 -8.65 15.18
CA PHE A 498 18.29 -7.19 15.14
C PHE A 498 19.73 -6.71 15.39
N ALA A 499 20.49 -7.42 16.21
CA ALA A 499 21.92 -7.15 16.34
C ALA A 499 22.66 -7.38 15.01
N LYS A 500 22.31 -8.41 14.24
CA LYS A 500 22.86 -8.65 12.90
C LYS A 500 22.43 -7.60 11.89
N TYR A 501 21.19 -7.09 11.97
CA TYR A 501 20.75 -5.95 11.14
C TYR A 501 21.55 -4.68 11.44
N SER A 502 21.88 -4.41 12.71
CA SER A 502 22.76 -3.30 13.07
C SER A 502 24.15 -3.41 12.40
N GLU A 503 24.73 -4.61 12.33
CA GLU A 503 26.01 -4.83 11.64
C GLU A 503 25.90 -4.65 10.11
N ILE A 504 24.79 -5.04 9.51
CA ILE A 504 24.51 -4.80 8.08
C ILE A 504 24.38 -3.28 7.83
N GLN A 505 23.65 -2.58 8.69
CA GLN A 505 23.46 -1.13 8.62
C GLN A 505 24.81 -0.40 8.67
N LYS A 506 25.67 -0.74 9.63
CA LYS A 506 27.03 -0.16 9.76
C LYS A 506 27.87 -0.40 8.50
N ASP A 507 27.84 -1.62 7.96
CA ASP A 507 28.58 -1.97 6.76
C ASP A 507 28.14 -1.14 5.55
N LEU A 508 26.84 -0.92 5.38
CA LEU A 508 26.28 -0.11 4.29
C LEU A 508 26.60 1.38 4.45
N GLU A 509 26.55 1.90 5.68
CA GLU A 509 26.96 3.29 6.01
C GLU A 509 28.46 3.50 5.74
N ASP A 510 29.32 2.59 6.20
CA ASP A 510 30.78 2.68 6.00
C ASP A 510 31.16 2.69 4.52
N ARG A 511 30.39 2.02 3.68
CA ARG A 511 30.56 1.99 2.22
C ARG A 511 29.99 3.22 1.52
N ALA A 512 29.21 4.07 2.20
CA ALA A 512 28.38 5.09 1.54
C ALA A 512 27.65 4.45 0.33
N ALA A 513 26.91 3.37 0.59
CA ALA A 513 26.36 2.53 -0.47
C ALA A 513 25.33 3.25 -1.32
N SER A 514 24.55 4.14 -0.70
CA SER A 514 23.49 4.95 -1.31
C SER A 514 23.34 6.26 -0.55
N LEU A 515 22.69 7.26 -1.15
CA LEU A 515 22.36 8.53 -0.48
C LEU A 515 20.91 8.44 0.05
N TRP A 516 20.75 8.19 1.35
CA TRP A 516 19.44 8.07 2.01
C TRP A 516 18.93 9.45 2.43
N ILE A 517 17.78 9.88 1.91
CA ILE A 517 17.34 11.28 2.00
C ILE A 517 16.31 11.47 3.11
N TYR A 518 15.13 10.85 3.01
CA TYR A 518 14.12 11.00 4.05
C TYR A 518 13.19 9.78 4.18
N ASP A 519 12.70 9.57 5.39
CA ASP A 519 11.60 8.66 5.67
C ASP A 519 10.29 9.30 5.18
N GLN A 520 9.59 8.62 4.28
CA GLN A 520 8.33 9.11 3.74
C GLN A 520 7.24 9.12 4.80
N ILE A 521 6.41 10.15 4.77
CA ILE A 521 5.14 10.18 5.49
C ILE A 521 4.00 10.28 4.47
N ASP A 522 2.96 9.50 4.68
CA ASP A 522 1.71 9.72 3.99
C ASP A 522 0.96 10.90 4.60
N LYS A 523 0.18 11.57 3.80
CA LYS A 523 -0.59 12.74 4.19
C LYS A 523 -2.04 12.49 3.82
N HIS A 524 -2.93 12.58 4.79
CA HIS A 524 -4.37 12.47 4.52
C HIS A 524 -5.09 13.68 5.09
N ALA A 525 -5.89 14.33 4.25
CA ALA A 525 -6.87 15.26 4.77
C ALA A 525 -8.11 14.46 5.21
N TYR A 526 -8.59 14.68 6.43
CA TYR A 526 -9.71 13.94 6.97
C TYR A 526 -10.65 14.85 7.77
N ARG A 527 -11.94 14.49 7.77
CA ARG A 527 -12.94 15.17 8.59
C ARG A 527 -12.76 14.83 10.07
N THR A 528 -12.82 15.80 10.94
CA THR A 528 -12.59 15.62 12.40
C THR A 528 -13.64 14.76 13.09
N CYS A 529 -14.75 14.45 12.43
CA CYS A 529 -15.75 13.48 12.86
C CYS A 529 -15.33 12.01 12.62
N VAL A 530 -14.22 11.79 11.91
CA VAL A 530 -13.64 10.46 11.71
C VAL A 530 -12.52 10.21 12.71
N ASN A 531 -12.60 9.09 13.40
CA ASN A 531 -11.58 8.59 14.30
C ASN A 531 -10.69 7.59 13.56
N LEU A 532 -9.47 8.00 13.22
CA LEU A 532 -8.49 7.19 12.51
C LEU A 532 -7.40 6.73 13.50
N PRO A 533 -7.36 5.44 13.88
CA PRO A 533 -6.31 4.90 14.76
C PRO A 533 -4.91 5.09 14.19
N THR A 534 -4.75 5.03 12.88
CA THR A 534 -3.48 5.21 12.15
C THR A 534 -2.83 6.56 12.45
N VAL A 535 -3.62 7.64 12.50
CA VAL A 535 -3.11 8.98 12.84
C VAL A 535 -2.50 9.03 14.24
N ARG A 536 -2.88 8.09 15.13
CA ARG A 536 -2.34 8.00 16.50
C ARG A 536 -1.20 6.97 16.64
N GLY A 537 -0.80 6.32 15.54
CA GLY A 537 0.21 5.26 15.56
C GLY A 537 -0.25 3.99 16.28
N GLU A 538 -1.55 3.72 16.31
CA GLU A 538 -2.16 2.57 16.99
C GLU A 538 -2.29 1.34 16.08
N THR A 539 -2.13 1.54 14.75
CA THR A 539 -2.20 0.48 13.74
C THR A 539 -0.82 0.16 13.17
N SER A 540 -0.72 -0.95 12.46
CA SER A 540 0.46 -1.26 11.66
C SER A 540 0.55 -0.29 10.47
N HIS A 541 1.77 0.06 10.09
CA HIS A 541 2.06 0.81 8.87
C HIS A 541 2.36 -0.11 7.67
N VAL A 542 2.10 -1.40 7.79
CA VAL A 542 2.16 -2.32 6.64
C VAL A 542 1.08 -1.92 5.66
N MET A 543 1.49 -1.70 4.41
CA MET A 543 0.63 -1.25 3.31
C MET A 543 -0.73 -1.98 3.31
N GLY A 544 -1.82 -1.22 3.35
CA GLY A 544 -3.20 -1.71 3.36
C GLY A 544 -3.80 -2.03 4.74
N TYR A 545 -2.98 -2.12 5.81
CA TYR A 545 -3.46 -2.33 7.18
C TYR A 545 -3.63 -1.05 7.98
N ASP A 546 -3.18 0.06 7.45
CA ASP A 546 -3.33 1.41 7.99
C ASP A 546 -4.80 1.87 8.00
N PHE A 547 -5.61 1.43 7.05
CA PHE A 547 -7.06 1.69 6.98
C PHE A 547 -7.89 0.41 7.22
N PHE A 548 -7.68 -0.22 8.39
CA PHE A 548 -8.52 -1.35 8.80
C PHE A 548 -9.87 -0.84 9.32
N LEU A 549 -10.91 -0.97 8.50
CA LEU A 549 -12.23 -0.34 8.68
C LEU A 549 -12.94 -0.73 9.98
N ALA A 550 -12.67 -1.94 10.50
CA ALA A 550 -13.26 -2.39 11.76
C ALA A 550 -12.83 -1.52 12.96
N ASP A 551 -11.66 -0.89 12.90
CA ASP A 551 -11.11 -0.05 13.97
C ASP A 551 -11.45 1.43 13.79
N ILE A 552 -11.88 1.84 12.59
CA ILE A 552 -12.25 3.22 12.27
C ILE A 552 -13.59 3.57 12.90
N GLY A 553 -13.69 4.78 13.46
CA GLY A 553 -14.96 5.32 13.97
C GLY A 553 -15.45 6.48 13.12
N VAL A 554 -16.71 6.45 12.69
CA VAL A 554 -17.37 7.53 11.95
C VAL A 554 -18.52 8.10 12.79
N ASP A 555 -18.44 9.39 13.11
CA ASP A 555 -19.45 10.15 13.89
C ASP A 555 -19.84 11.41 13.12
N CYS A 556 -19.84 11.34 11.82
CA CYS A 556 -20.17 12.43 10.93
C CYS A 556 -21.69 12.63 10.84
N PRO A 557 -22.17 13.91 10.86
CA PRO A 557 -23.59 14.23 10.74
C PRO A 557 -24.14 13.90 9.35
#